data_53ca47129d8da498f161b63caec100e3
#
_entry.id   53ca47129d8da498f161b63caec100e3
#
_cell.length_a   1.000
_cell.length_b   1.000
_cell.length_c   1.000
_cell.angle_alpha   90.00
_cell.angle_beta   90.00
_cell.angle_gamma   90.00
#
_symmetry.space_group_name_H-M   'P 1'
#
loop_
_entity.id
_entity.type
_entity.pdbx_description
1 polymer ?
#
loop_
_entity_poly.entity_id
_entity_poly.type
_entity_poly.pdbx_seq_one_letter_code
_entity_poly.pdbx_strand_id
1 'polypeptide(L)'
;MEQEKIGKFIKKIRIDNGFTQKEFADRLGVTYQAVSKWENGKNIPDIMILKLISKEFNVNIDDLLEGRESKKEFNFKVLFIVLGICFGLFLLFFIFFHDDDFRFKTLSSSCSDFNISGSISYNKEKSSIYISNIDYCGGNDINKYKLITCDLYEKHGDVTVKVKECDYDNNKNVTLEEFLKGVRFVTSDYRNVCKDLNMYIEINAFLNNGKSINYKIPLNLEDCK
;
A
#
# COMPACT_ATOMS: atom_id res chain seq x y z
N MET A 1 -29.11 -34.99 42.84
CA MET A 1 -28.27 -34.99 41.60
C MET A 1 -28.73 -33.99 40.54
N GLU A 2 -29.98 -33.89 40.13
CA GLU A 2 -30.46 -32.86 39.19
C GLU A 2 -30.43 -31.46 39.80
N GLN A 3 -30.89 -31.27 41.02
CA GLN A 3 -30.88 -29.98 41.72
C GLN A 3 -29.49 -29.38 41.82
N GLU A 4 -28.46 -30.19 42.05
CA GLU A 4 -27.06 -29.71 42.09
C GLU A 4 -26.57 -29.23 40.74
N LYS A 5 -26.95 -29.89 39.63
CA LYS A 5 -26.56 -29.48 38.29
C LYS A 5 -27.18 -28.12 37.94
N ILE A 6 -28.47 -27.98 38.16
CA ILE A 6 -29.21 -26.72 37.97
C ILE A 6 -28.60 -25.61 38.83
N GLY A 7 -28.31 -25.87 40.11
CA GLY A 7 -27.72 -24.90 41.00
C GLY A 7 -26.32 -24.45 40.57
N LYS A 8 -25.45 -25.40 40.14
CA LYS A 8 -24.14 -25.12 39.59
C LYS A 8 -24.23 -24.28 38.31
N PHE A 9 -25.21 -24.55 37.46
CA PHE A 9 -25.41 -23.80 36.24
C PHE A 9 -25.92 -22.39 36.48
N ILE A 10 -26.83 -22.18 37.41
CA ILE A 10 -27.28 -20.85 37.89
C ILE A 10 -26.10 -20.07 38.47
N LYS A 11 -25.26 -20.71 39.30
CA LYS A 11 -24.05 -20.09 39.85
C LYS A 11 -23.10 -19.65 38.75
N LYS A 12 -22.92 -20.49 37.71
CA LYS A 12 -22.08 -20.16 36.54
C LYS A 12 -22.64 -18.94 35.80
N ILE A 13 -23.92 -18.90 35.49
CA ILE A 13 -24.58 -17.74 34.84
C ILE A 13 -24.33 -16.48 35.61
N ARG A 14 -24.49 -16.52 36.94
CA ARG A 14 -24.24 -15.37 37.81
C ARG A 14 -22.79 -14.88 37.73
N ILE A 15 -21.81 -15.80 37.83
CA ILE A 15 -20.39 -15.48 37.82
C ILE A 15 -19.98 -14.94 36.45
N ASP A 16 -20.41 -15.60 35.35
CA ASP A 16 -20.10 -15.19 33.99
C ASP A 16 -20.62 -13.78 33.67
N ASN A 17 -21.67 -13.35 34.35
CA ASN A 17 -22.22 -11.99 34.25
C ASN A 17 -21.67 -11.02 35.32
N GLY A 18 -20.73 -11.43 36.14
CA GLY A 18 -20.04 -10.59 37.11
C GLY A 18 -20.84 -10.21 38.35
N PHE A 19 -21.95 -10.92 38.65
CA PHE A 19 -22.83 -10.57 39.81
C PHE A 19 -22.43 -11.28 41.09
N THR A 20 -22.57 -10.57 42.23
CA THR A 20 -22.64 -11.19 43.54
C THR A 20 -23.98 -11.90 43.71
N GLN A 21 -24.10 -12.80 44.70
CA GLN A 21 -25.39 -13.45 45.00
C GLN A 21 -26.49 -12.43 45.34
N LYS A 22 -26.13 -11.33 45.98
CA LYS A 22 -27.07 -10.26 46.37
C LYS A 22 -27.56 -9.51 45.11
N GLU A 23 -26.67 -9.06 44.26
CA GLU A 23 -27.02 -8.34 43.03
C GLU A 23 -27.86 -9.22 42.08
N PHE A 24 -27.51 -10.50 42.00
CA PHE A 24 -28.29 -11.46 41.19
C PHE A 24 -29.70 -11.66 41.75
N ALA A 25 -29.83 -11.74 43.11
CA ALA A 25 -31.10 -11.82 43.80
C ALA A 25 -31.96 -10.56 43.59
N ASP A 26 -31.35 -9.39 43.77
CA ASP A 26 -32.02 -8.09 43.55
C ASP A 26 -32.56 -7.98 42.11
N ARG A 27 -31.77 -8.43 41.12
CA ARG A 27 -32.14 -8.39 39.69
C ARG A 27 -33.32 -9.33 39.36
N LEU A 28 -33.43 -10.46 40.06
CA LEU A 28 -34.50 -11.44 39.90
C LEU A 28 -35.70 -11.18 40.80
N GLY A 29 -35.66 -10.17 41.67
CA GLY A 29 -36.71 -9.84 42.64
C GLY A 29 -36.89 -10.91 43.72
N VAL A 30 -35.79 -11.58 44.13
CA VAL A 30 -35.80 -12.65 45.13
C VAL A 30 -34.83 -12.35 46.28
N THR A 31 -34.85 -13.19 47.32
CA THR A 31 -33.89 -13.03 48.42
C THR A 31 -32.54 -13.66 48.08
N TYR A 32 -31.44 -13.11 48.61
CA TYR A 32 -30.12 -13.71 48.41
C TYR A 32 -30.02 -15.13 49.01
N GLN A 33 -30.81 -15.41 50.10
CA GLN A 33 -30.90 -16.75 50.69
C GLN A 33 -31.49 -17.76 49.71
N ALA A 34 -32.46 -17.35 48.89
CA ALA A 34 -33.03 -18.20 47.86
C ALA A 34 -31.94 -18.54 46.79
N VAL A 35 -31.23 -17.55 46.27
CA VAL A 35 -30.12 -17.77 45.37
C VAL A 35 -29.05 -18.68 45.94
N SER A 36 -28.66 -18.45 47.21
CA SER A 36 -27.68 -19.28 47.90
C SER A 36 -28.18 -20.74 48.05
N LYS A 37 -29.45 -20.96 48.33
CA LYS A 37 -30.03 -22.33 48.41
C LYS A 37 -30.01 -23.01 47.02
N TRP A 38 -30.32 -22.28 45.96
CA TRP A 38 -30.29 -22.81 44.59
C TRP A 38 -28.87 -23.21 44.18
N GLU A 39 -27.90 -22.32 44.37
CA GLU A 39 -26.50 -22.58 43.99
C GLU A 39 -25.86 -23.75 44.74
N ASN A 40 -26.33 -24.00 45.98
CA ASN A 40 -25.89 -25.12 46.79
C ASN A 40 -26.75 -26.40 46.60
N GLY A 41 -27.66 -26.44 45.62
CA GLY A 41 -28.49 -27.57 45.30
C GLY A 41 -29.48 -27.98 46.41
N LYS A 42 -29.79 -27.05 47.35
CA LYS A 42 -30.74 -27.29 48.47
C LYS A 42 -32.18 -27.10 48.04
N ASN A 43 -32.40 -26.37 46.98
CA ASN A 43 -33.71 -26.08 46.41
C ASN A 43 -33.53 -25.72 44.93
N ILE A 44 -34.65 -25.72 44.17
CA ILE A 44 -34.70 -25.30 42.76
C ILE A 44 -35.58 -24.04 42.68
N PRO A 45 -35.25 -23.05 41.80
CA PRO A 45 -36.18 -21.96 41.52
C PRO A 45 -37.49 -22.51 40.92
N ASP A 46 -38.59 -21.81 41.15
CA ASP A 46 -39.85 -22.10 40.49
C ASP A 46 -39.74 -21.80 38.96
N ILE A 47 -40.72 -22.31 38.22
CA ILE A 47 -40.69 -22.18 36.73
C ILE A 47 -40.75 -20.72 36.27
N MET A 48 -41.34 -19.83 37.03
CA MET A 48 -41.42 -18.39 36.70
C MET A 48 -40.05 -17.73 36.82
N ILE A 49 -39.29 -18.06 37.87
CA ILE A 49 -37.95 -17.59 38.09
C ILE A 49 -37.00 -18.21 37.05
N LEU A 50 -37.13 -19.50 36.71
CA LEU A 50 -36.32 -20.10 35.62
C LEU A 50 -36.55 -19.43 34.27
N LYS A 51 -37.81 -19.08 33.94
CA LYS A 51 -38.14 -18.29 32.76
C LYS A 51 -37.55 -16.89 32.81
N LEU A 52 -37.55 -16.25 33.98
CA LEU A 52 -36.93 -14.92 34.16
C LEU A 52 -35.41 -14.96 33.97
N ILE A 53 -34.74 -15.99 34.54
CA ILE A 53 -33.29 -16.21 34.34
C ILE A 53 -33.00 -16.46 32.85
N SER A 54 -33.80 -17.35 32.19
CA SER A 54 -33.66 -17.61 30.78
C SER A 54 -33.72 -16.33 29.92
N LYS A 55 -34.69 -15.48 30.17
CA LYS A 55 -34.91 -14.23 29.43
C LYS A 55 -33.86 -13.18 29.74
N GLU A 56 -33.55 -12.99 31.00
CA GLU A 56 -32.66 -11.92 31.48
C GLU A 56 -31.20 -12.18 31.07
N PHE A 57 -30.78 -13.44 31.06
CA PHE A 57 -29.40 -13.84 30.78
C PHE A 57 -29.25 -14.54 29.40
N ASN A 58 -30.31 -14.53 28.61
CA ASN A 58 -30.32 -15.12 27.26
C ASN A 58 -29.81 -16.58 27.22
N VAL A 59 -30.28 -17.39 28.16
CA VAL A 59 -29.93 -18.80 28.30
C VAL A 59 -31.17 -19.64 27.95
N ASN A 60 -30.98 -20.77 27.21
CA ASN A 60 -32.09 -21.65 26.93
C ASN A 60 -32.69 -22.25 28.20
N ILE A 61 -34.03 -22.28 28.32
CA ILE A 61 -34.69 -22.82 29.46
C ILE A 61 -34.44 -24.30 29.66
N ASP A 62 -34.31 -25.07 28.53
CA ASP A 62 -33.98 -26.49 28.56
C ASP A 62 -32.59 -26.72 29.15
N ASP A 63 -31.61 -25.86 28.81
CA ASP A 63 -30.25 -25.89 29.37
C ASP A 63 -30.28 -25.63 30.91
N LEU A 64 -31.16 -24.71 31.35
CA LEU A 64 -31.37 -24.44 32.79
C LEU A 64 -31.97 -25.67 33.50
N LEU A 65 -32.95 -26.31 32.89
CA LEU A 65 -33.63 -27.51 33.47
C LEU A 65 -32.70 -28.71 33.48
N GLU A 66 -31.82 -28.84 32.48
CA GLU A 66 -30.86 -29.95 32.42
C GLU A 66 -29.57 -29.65 33.20
N GLY A 67 -29.37 -28.38 33.62
CA GLY A 67 -28.19 -27.93 34.34
C GLY A 67 -26.90 -28.07 33.53
N ARG A 68 -26.98 -27.87 32.23
CA ARG A 68 -25.83 -27.94 31.34
C ARG A 68 -25.95 -26.90 30.21
N GLU A 69 -24.83 -26.43 29.76
CA GLU A 69 -24.75 -25.62 28.54
C GLU A 69 -24.96 -26.52 27.31
N SER A 70 -25.91 -26.17 26.45
CA SER A 70 -25.91 -26.71 25.10
C SER A 70 -24.62 -26.17 24.42
N LYS A 71 -23.78 -27.07 23.96
CA LYS A 71 -22.67 -26.70 23.09
C LYS A 71 -23.28 -26.07 21.84
N LYS A 72 -23.09 -24.75 21.63
CA LYS A 72 -23.35 -24.14 20.34
C LYS A 72 -22.53 -24.93 19.33
N GLU A 73 -23.16 -25.78 18.56
CA GLU A 73 -22.48 -26.49 17.47
C GLU A 73 -21.95 -25.42 16.52
N PHE A 74 -20.65 -25.24 16.56
CA PHE A 74 -20.01 -24.33 15.64
C PHE A 74 -20.11 -24.94 14.22
N ASN A 75 -20.90 -24.31 13.38
CA ASN A 75 -21.18 -24.84 12.06
C ASN A 75 -19.95 -24.63 11.14
N PHE A 76 -19.03 -25.61 11.18
CA PHE A 76 -17.81 -25.60 10.37
C PHE A 76 -18.09 -25.40 8.87
N LYS A 77 -19.27 -25.84 8.39
CA LYS A 77 -19.66 -25.61 6.98
C LYS A 77 -19.77 -24.12 6.66
N VAL A 78 -20.38 -23.33 7.55
CA VAL A 78 -20.47 -21.87 7.37
C VAL A 78 -19.08 -21.23 7.40
N LEU A 79 -18.21 -21.67 8.32
CA LEU A 79 -16.84 -21.19 8.38
C LEU A 79 -16.08 -21.45 7.06
N PHE A 80 -16.16 -22.67 6.52
CA PHE A 80 -15.50 -23.00 5.26
C PHE A 80 -16.05 -22.23 4.06
N ILE A 81 -17.37 -21.96 4.04
CA ILE A 81 -17.97 -21.12 3.00
C ILE A 81 -17.44 -19.70 3.08
N VAL A 82 -17.39 -19.11 4.28
CA VAL A 82 -16.86 -17.75 4.48
C VAL A 82 -15.38 -17.65 4.09
N LEU A 83 -14.57 -18.63 4.52
CA LEU A 83 -13.16 -18.70 4.14
C LEU A 83 -12.98 -18.86 2.62
N GLY A 84 -13.81 -19.66 1.97
CA GLY A 84 -13.80 -19.83 0.51
C GLY A 84 -14.13 -18.52 -0.23
N ILE A 85 -15.14 -17.79 0.25
CA ILE A 85 -15.50 -16.47 -0.31
C ILE A 85 -14.36 -15.46 -0.10
N CYS A 86 -13.80 -15.39 1.10
CA CYS A 86 -12.68 -14.50 1.39
C CYS A 86 -11.46 -14.81 0.53
N PHE A 87 -11.14 -16.09 0.34
CA PHE A 87 -10.04 -16.53 -0.52
C PHE A 87 -10.32 -16.20 -2.00
N GLY A 88 -11.55 -16.39 -2.47
CA GLY A 88 -11.95 -16.01 -3.83
C GLY A 88 -11.83 -14.50 -4.07
N LEU A 89 -12.29 -13.68 -3.12
CA LEU A 89 -12.14 -12.23 -3.18
C LEU A 89 -10.68 -11.81 -3.12
N PHE A 90 -9.84 -12.48 -2.32
CA PHE A 90 -8.40 -12.24 -2.27
C PHE A 90 -7.72 -12.56 -3.61
N LEU A 91 -8.09 -13.68 -4.26
CA LEU A 91 -7.56 -13.99 -5.60
C LEU A 91 -8.01 -12.98 -6.65
N LEU A 92 -9.28 -12.56 -6.63
CA LEU A 92 -9.76 -11.49 -7.51
C LEU A 92 -9.02 -10.19 -7.25
N PHE A 93 -8.86 -9.79 -6.00
CA PHE A 93 -8.04 -8.63 -5.62
C PHE A 93 -6.62 -8.76 -6.17
N PHE A 94 -5.98 -9.92 -6.01
CA PHE A 94 -4.62 -10.16 -6.51
C PHE A 94 -4.53 -10.08 -8.04
N ILE A 95 -5.54 -10.61 -8.76
CA ILE A 95 -5.60 -10.54 -10.24
C ILE A 95 -5.83 -9.09 -10.70
N PHE A 96 -6.71 -8.32 -10.03
CA PHE A 96 -7.02 -6.95 -10.42
C PHE A 96 -5.96 -5.92 -9.97
N PHE A 97 -5.26 -6.18 -8.86
CA PHE A 97 -4.24 -5.28 -8.32
C PHE A 97 -2.81 -5.77 -8.52
N HIS A 98 -2.61 -6.93 -9.16
CA HIS A 98 -1.30 -7.36 -9.65
C HIS A 98 -1.02 -6.66 -10.97
N ASP A 99 -1.03 -5.31 -10.88
CA ASP A 99 -0.82 -4.48 -12.05
C ASP A 99 0.67 -4.19 -12.18
N ASP A 100 1.12 -4.51 -13.39
CA ASP A 100 2.29 -3.99 -14.07
C ASP A 100 3.57 -3.88 -13.23
N ASP A 101 4.30 -4.97 -13.19
CA ASP A 101 5.70 -4.97 -12.73
C ASP A 101 6.47 -3.86 -13.45
N PHE A 102 6.80 -2.81 -12.72
CA PHE A 102 7.76 -1.82 -13.19
C PHE A 102 9.11 -2.50 -13.38
N ARG A 103 9.61 -2.44 -14.59
CA ARG A 103 10.95 -2.90 -14.94
C ARG A 103 11.91 -1.72 -14.82
N PHE A 104 13.08 -2.00 -14.30
CA PHE A 104 14.15 -1.01 -14.16
C PHE A 104 15.29 -1.37 -15.09
N LYS A 105 15.80 -0.38 -15.80
CA LYS A 105 17.01 -0.53 -16.61
C LYS A 105 17.94 0.66 -16.44
N THR A 106 19.21 0.42 -16.59
CA THR A 106 20.20 1.47 -16.67
C THR A 106 20.14 2.10 -18.05
N LEU A 107 20.26 3.42 -18.07
CA LEU A 107 20.36 4.20 -19.29
C LEU A 107 21.82 4.66 -19.40
N SER A 108 22.47 4.29 -20.48
CA SER A 108 23.79 4.78 -20.82
C SER A 108 23.82 5.17 -22.29
N SER A 109 24.34 6.33 -22.59
CA SER A 109 24.58 6.76 -23.95
C SER A 109 25.93 7.43 -24.02
N SER A 110 26.73 7.08 -25.00
CA SER A 110 28.00 7.72 -25.27
C SER A 110 28.05 8.15 -26.74
N CYS A 111 28.48 9.38 -26.95
CA CYS A 111 28.87 9.87 -28.27
C CYS A 111 30.31 10.43 -28.15
N SER A 112 30.85 10.96 -29.26
CA SER A 112 32.24 11.44 -29.30
C SER A 112 32.64 12.39 -28.19
N ASP A 113 31.69 13.21 -27.75
CA ASP A 113 31.95 14.33 -26.83
C ASP A 113 31.20 14.23 -25.50
N PHE A 114 30.28 13.26 -25.34
CA PHE A 114 29.45 13.16 -24.13
C PHE A 114 29.27 11.73 -23.68
N ASN A 115 29.18 11.57 -22.36
CA ASN A 115 28.79 10.32 -21.72
C ASN A 115 27.59 10.59 -20.78
N ILE A 116 26.49 9.87 -21.00
CA ILE A 116 25.26 10.04 -20.21
C ILE A 116 25.00 8.77 -19.43
N SER A 117 24.65 8.92 -18.18
CA SER A 117 24.22 7.81 -17.32
C SER A 117 22.94 8.14 -16.58
N GLY A 118 22.12 7.11 -16.40
CA GLY A 118 20.82 7.25 -15.75
C GLY A 118 20.12 5.92 -15.57
N SER A 119 18.83 6.00 -15.33
CA SER A 119 17.95 4.85 -15.22
C SER A 119 16.58 5.15 -15.81
N ILE A 120 15.92 4.11 -16.26
CA ILE A 120 14.52 4.16 -16.66
C ILE A 120 13.75 3.09 -15.90
N SER A 121 12.61 3.47 -15.37
CA SER A 121 11.60 2.55 -14.89
C SER A 121 10.40 2.61 -15.82
N TYR A 122 9.85 1.47 -16.21
CA TYR A 122 8.75 1.43 -17.15
C TYR A 122 7.86 0.21 -16.94
N ASN A 123 6.59 0.37 -17.29
CA ASN A 123 5.63 -0.72 -17.44
C ASN A 123 4.98 -0.63 -18.84
N LYS A 124 3.85 -1.32 -19.05
CA LYS A 124 3.17 -1.32 -20.34
C LYS A 124 2.65 0.05 -20.79
N GLU A 125 2.34 0.93 -19.83
CA GLU A 125 1.66 2.20 -20.10
C GLU A 125 2.54 3.41 -19.85
N LYS A 126 3.35 3.36 -18.79
CA LYS A 126 4.09 4.51 -18.27
C LYS A 126 5.58 4.24 -18.18
N SER A 127 6.34 5.33 -18.16
CA SER A 127 7.77 5.30 -17.89
C SER A 127 8.18 6.52 -17.06
N SER A 128 9.27 6.35 -16.32
CA SER A 128 9.95 7.43 -15.61
C SER A 128 11.44 7.38 -15.96
N ILE A 129 11.98 8.48 -16.41
CA ILE A 129 13.37 8.60 -16.84
C ILE A 129 14.10 9.44 -15.81
N TYR A 130 15.22 8.94 -15.35
CA TYR A 130 16.14 9.64 -14.48
C TYR A 130 17.53 9.69 -15.11
N ILE A 131 18.00 10.88 -15.48
CA ILE A 131 19.36 11.11 -15.97
C ILE A 131 20.14 11.70 -14.79
N SER A 132 21.10 10.91 -14.30
CA SER A 132 21.88 11.24 -13.11
C SER A 132 23.13 12.02 -13.42
N ASN A 133 23.71 11.81 -14.60
CA ASN A 133 24.99 12.43 -14.98
C ASN A 133 25.10 12.63 -16.47
N ILE A 134 25.72 13.77 -16.85
CA ILE A 134 26.11 14.09 -18.22
C ILE A 134 27.53 14.60 -18.15
N ASP A 135 28.48 13.82 -18.66
CA ASP A 135 29.90 14.19 -18.68
C ASP A 135 30.28 14.65 -20.09
N TYR A 136 31.04 15.74 -20.14
CA TYR A 136 31.66 16.19 -21.38
C TYR A 136 33.02 15.55 -21.53
N CYS A 137 33.24 14.82 -22.61
CA CYS A 137 34.47 14.08 -22.94
C CYS A 137 35.20 14.64 -24.17
N GLY A 138 34.70 15.72 -24.78
CA GLY A 138 35.18 16.29 -26.05
C GLY A 138 36.48 17.10 -25.94
N GLY A 139 37.26 16.92 -24.88
CA GLY A 139 38.54 17.61 -24.67
C GLY A 139 38.44 18.81 -23.76
N ASN A 140 39.51 19.65 -23.68
CA ASN A 140 39.55 20.81 -22.82
C ASN A 140 38.72 21.97 -23.39
N ASP A 141 37.42 22.02 -23.09
CA ASP A 141 36.60 23.19 -23.36
C ASP A 141 36.83 24.25 -22.25
N ILE A 142 37.73 25.18 -22.51
CA ILE A 142 38.05 26.32 -21.64
C ILE A 142 37.13 27.53 -21.87
N ASN A 143 36.19 27.42 -22.82
CA ASN A 143 35.30 28.53 -23.13
C ASN A 143 34.30 28.75 -21.98
N LYS A 144 34.09 30.01 -21.66
CA LYS A 144 33.06 30.45 -20.74
C LYS A 144 31.83 30.92 -21.53
N TYR A 145 30.70 30.37 -21.23
CA TYR A 145 29.47 30.63 -21.94
C TYR A 145 28.59 31.62 -21.20
N LYS A 146 28.01 32.56 -21.93
CA LYS A 146 27.04 33.51 -21.39
C LYS A 146 25.75 32.83 -20.93
N LEU A 147 25.35 31.82 -21.65
CA LEU A 147 24.12 31.05 -21.41
C LEU A 147 24.32 29.64 -21.95
N ILE A 148 23.91 28.65 -21.18
CA ILE A 148 23.81 27.27 -21.61
C ILE A 148 22.42 26.82 -21.31
N THR A 149 21.73 26.22 -22.30
CA THR A 149 20.46 25.52 -22.10
C THR A 149 20.66 24.03 -22.37
N CYS A 150 19.93 23.21 -21.64
CA CYS A 150 20.00 21.77 -21.76
C CYS A 150 18.57 21.21 -21.63
N ASP A 151 18.05 20.66 -22.69
CA ASP A 151 16.65 20.25 -22.80
C ASP A 151 16.54 18.81 -23.27
N LEU A 152 15.56 18.10 -22.73
CA LEU A 152 15.21 16.75 -23.15
C LEU A 152 14.07 16.82 -24.16
N TYR A 153 14.28 16.23 -25.32
CA TYR A 153 13.32 16.17 -26.43
C TYR A 153 12.95 14.75 -26.80
N GLU A 154 11.72 14.62 -27.31
CA GLU A 154 11.24 13.42 -27.96
C GLU A 154 10.85 13.73 -29.41
N LYS A 155 11.22 12.85 -30.34
CA LYS A 155 10.90 12.99 -31.78
C LYS A 155 9.86 11.94 -32.18
N HIS A 156 8.73 12.41 -32.74
CA HIS A 156 7.66 11.59 -33.30
C HIS A 156 7.54 11.86 -34.80
N GLY A 157 8.16 11.05 -35.62
CA GLY A 157 8.23 11.33 -37.07
C GLY A 157 8.91 12.69 -37.30
N ASP A 158 8.17 13.65 -37.85
CA ASP A 158 8.65 15.01 -38.12
C ASP A 158 8.39 16.00 -36.95
N VAL A 159 7.65 15.58 -35.93
CA VAL A 159 7.32 16.45 -34.77
C VAL A 159 8.32 16.21 -33.65
N THR A 160 8.87 17.31 -33.10
CA THR A 160 9.74 17.29 -31.93
C THR A 160 9.02 17.95 -30.78
N VAL A 161 8.96 17.31 -29.63
CA VAL A 161 8.33 17.79 -28.41
C VAL A 161 9.35 17.93 -27.32
N LYS A 162 9.41 19.11 -26.68
CA LYS A 162 10.23 19.29 -25.48
C LYS A 162 9.56 18.58 -24.32
N VAL A 163 10.27 17.62 -23.71
CA VAL A 163 9.79 16.81 -22.58
C VAL A 163 10.06 17.50 -21.26
N LYS A 164 11.29 18.01 -21.07
CA LYS A 164 11.73 18.62 -19.83
C LYS A 164 12.88 19.60 -20.08
N GLU A 165 12.86 20.70 -19.38
CA GLU A 165 14.04 21.59 -19.22
C GLU A 165 14.89 21.10 -18.05
N CYS A 166 16.21 21.37 -18.08
CA CYS A 166 17.05 21.10 -16.93
C CYS A 166 16.75 22.12 -15.80
N ASP A 167 16.66 21.60 -14.59
CA ASP A 167 16.49 22.40 -13.38
C ASP A 167 17.87 22.93 -12.93
N TYR A 168 18.45 23.87 -13.68
CA TYR A 168 19.74 24.47 -13.34
C TYR A 168 19.64 26.01 -13.36
N ASP A 169 20.08 26.61 -12.26
CA ASP A 169 20.17 28.07 -12.18
C ASP A 169 21.41 28.54 -12.96
N ASN A 170 21.16 29.21 -14.07
CA ASN A 170 22.15 29.53 -15.09
C ASN A 170 23.00 30.70 -14.66
N ASN A 171 24.03 30.46 -13.85
CA ASN A 171 25.03 31.42 -13.52
C ASN A 171 25.88 31.71 -14.76
N LYS A 172 25.95 32.98 -15.11
CA LYS A 172 26.67 33.49 -16.27
C LYS A 172 28.17 33.16 -16.19
N ASN A 173 28.79 32.86 -17.35
CA ASN A 173 30.23 32.63 -17.50
C ASN A 173 30.75 31.32 -16.84
N VAL A 174 30.06 30.23 -17.01
CA VAL A 174 30.52 28.88 -16.63
C VAL A 174 31.05 28.14 -17.85
N THR A 175 31.91 27.16 -17.63
CA THR A 175 32.31 26.20 -18.65
C THR A 175 31.21 25.18 -18.88
N LEU A 176 31.26 24.47 -20.02
CA LEU A 176 30.28 23.38 -20.31
C LEU A 176 30.36 22.28 -19.25
N GLU A 177 31.55 21.90 -18.82
CA GLU A 177 31.77 20.89 -17.80
C GLU A 177 31.20 21.30 -16.43
N GLU A 178 31.42 22.53 -16.01
CA GLU A 178 30.89 23.06 -14.74
C GLU A 178 29.36 23.08 -14.75
N PHE A 179 28.76 23.48 -15.88
CA PHE A 179 27.31 23.48 -16.05
C PHE A 179 26.72 22.06 -15.95
N LEU A 180 27.30 21.10 -16.69
CA LEU A 180 26.77 19.73 -16.78
C LEU A 180 26.85 18.97 -15.45
N LYS A 181 27.81 19.27 -14.57
CA LYS A 181 27.88 18.67 -13.23
C LYS A 181 26.61 18.91 -12.38
N GLY A 182 25.89 20.01 -12.65
CA GLY A 182 24.63 20.35 -11.98
C GLY A 182 23.37 19.80 -12.64
N VAL A 183 23.45 19.37 -13.90
CA VAL A 183 22.28 18.98 -14.69
C VAL A 183 21.75 17.62 -14.28
N ARG A 184 20.45 17.57 -14.01
CA ARG A 184 19.69 16.34 -13.74
C ARG A 184 18.36 16.42 -14.45
N PHE A 185 17.87 15.28 -14.94
CA PHE A 185 16.51 15.17 -15.47
C PHE A 185 15.74 14.11 -14.72
N VAL A 186 14.53 14.46 -14.30
CA VAL A 186 13.56 13.54 -13.74
C VAL A 186 12.26 13.76 -14.46
N THR A 187 11.76 12.74 -15.15
CA THR A 187 10.42 12.72 -15.71
C THR A 187 9.63 11.62 -15.02
N SER A 188 8.46 11.95 -14.50
CA SER A 188 7.54 10.99 -13.90
C SER A 188 6.25 10.92 -14.72
N ASP A 189 5.58 9.79 -14.66
CA ASP A 189 4.28 9.56 -15.32
C ASP A 189 4.27 9.85 -16.84
N TYR A 190 5.41 9.67 -17.45
CA TYR A 190 5.53 9.80 -18.89
C TYR A 190 5.04 8.51 -19.56
N ARG A 191 4.49 8.62 -20.79
CA ARG A 191 4.08 7.43 -21.56
C ARG A 191 5.26 6.46 -21.75
N ASN A 192 4.96 5.19 -21.97
CA ASN A 192 6.01 4.20 -22.20
C ASN A 192 6.87 4.55 -23.42
N VAL A 193 8.09 5.02 -23.16
CA VAL A 193 9.08 5.41 -24.19
C VAL A 193 9.87 4.24 -24.76
N CYS A 194 9.76 3.04 -24.15
CA CYS A 194 10.51 1.87 -24.62
C CYS A 194 9.97 1.28 -25.93
N LYS A 195 8.84 1.73 -26.42
CA LYS A 195 8.27 1.28 -27.69
C LYS A 195 8.79 2.04 -28.91
N ASP A 196 9.05 3.35 -28.76
CA ASP A 196 9.40 4.24 -29.87
C ASP A 196 10.47 5.26 -29.45
N LEU A 197 11.68 4.77 -29.21
CA LEU A 197 12.75 5.57 -28.65
C LEU A 197 13.45 6.44 -29.66
N ASN A 198 12.99 7.68 -29.72
CA ASN A 198 13.70 8.76 -30.40
C ASN A 198 13.84 9.97 -29.46
N MET A 199 14.44 9.73 -28.30
CA MET A 199 14.74 10.80 -27.36
C MET A 199 16.18 11.27 -27.51
N TYR A 200 16.41 12.57 -27.31
CA TYR A 200 17.73 13.14 -27.31
C TYR A 200 17.80 14.31 -26.35
N ILE A 201 19.00 14.57 -25.84
CA ILE A 201 19.30 15.80 -25.10
C ILE A 201 19.86 16.82 -26.09
N GLU A 202 19.37 18.03 -26.06
CA GLU A 202 19.90 19.16 -26.81
C GLU A 202 20.53 20.17 -25.85
N ILE A 203 21.81 20.45 -26.10
CA ILE A 203 22.56 21.44 -25.33
C ILE A 203 22.91 22.60 -26.27
N ASN A 204 22.48 23.80 -25.91
CA ASN A 204 22.83 25.03 -26.63
C ASN A 204 23.70 25.89 -25.74
N ALA A 205 24.94 26.16 -26.18
CA ALA A 205 25.89 26.94 -25.46
C ALA A 205 26.21 28.25 -26.24
N PHE A 206 25.91 29.40 -25.64
CA PHE A 206 26.03 30.71 -26.25
C PHE A 206 27.27 31.47 -25.70
N LEU A 207 28.17 31.81 -26.58
CA LEU A 207 29.37 32.60 -26.25
C LEU A 207 29.05 34.10 -26.16
N ASN A 208 29.93 34.86 -25.48
CA ASN A 208 29.80 36.31 -25.36
C ASN A 208 29.95 37.06 -26.70
N ASN A 209 30.55 36.43 -27.70
CA ASN A 209 30.76 37.00 -29.06
C ASN A 209 29.57 36.75 -30.01
N GLY A 210 28.44 36.20 -29.51
CA GLY A 210 27.26 35.89 -30.28
C GLY A 210 27.30 34.56 -31.01
N LYS A 211 28.39 33.80 -30.97
CA LYS A 211 28.43 32.42 -31.51
C LYS A 211 27.73 31.46 -30.56
N SER A 212 27.07 30.45 -31.13
CA SER A 212 26.46 29.35 -30.39
C SER A 212 26.97 28.02 -30.88
N ILE A 213 27.05 27.08 -29.97
CA ILE A 213 27.35 25.66 -30.26
C ILE A 213 26.15 24.86 -29.84
N ASN A 214 25.71 23.96 -30.73
CA ASN A 214 24.56 23.06 -30.48
C ASN A 214 25.06 21.62 -30.50
N TYR A 215 24.68 20.87 -29.48
CA TYR A 215 24.94 19.45 -29.38
C TYR A 215 23.61 18.70 -29.26
N LYS A 216 23.46 17.62 -30.06
CA LYS A 216 22.34 16.70 -29.97
C LYS A 216 22.85 15.31 -29.61
N ILE A 217 22.45 14.83 -28.45
CA ILE A 217 22.94 13.59 -27.88
C ILE A 217 21.78 12.61 -27.84
N PRO A 218 21.75 11.59 -28.71
CA PRO A 218 20.69 10.59 -28.71
C PRO A 218 20.77 9.74 -27.43
N LEU A 219 19.61 9.39 -26.87
CA LEU A 219 19.52 8.46 -25.75
C LEU A 219 19.29 7.06 -26.32
N ASN A 220 20.25 6.17 -26.11
CA ASN A 220 20.12 4.78 -26.53
C ASN A 220 19.46 3.97 -25.40
N LEU A 221 18.29 3.43 -25.68
CA LEU A 221 17.55 2.53 -24.78
C LEU A 221 17.38 1.15 -25.46
N GLU A 222 18.41 0.67 -26.13
CA GLU A 222 18.38 -0.57 -26.94
C GLU A 222 17.93 -1.81 -26.14
N ASP A 223 17.97 -1.76 -24.83
CA ASP A 223 17.64 -2.88 -23.97
C ASP A 223 16.23 -2.83 -23.34
N CYS A 224 15.33 -1.98 -23.80
CA CYS A 224 13.93 -1.93 -23.33
C CYS A 224 13.02 -3.04 -23.89
N LYS A 225 13.57 -4.09 -24.50
CA LYS A 225 12.81 -5.23 -25.06
C LYS A 225 12.52 -6.31 -24.03
#